data_7d8307779889ad9b766ec4cd7801b7f7
#
_entry.id   7d8307779889ad9b766ec4cd7801b7f7
#
_cell.length_a   1.000
_cell.length_b   1.000
_cell.length_c   1.000
_cell.angle_alpha   90.00
_cell.angle_beta   90.00
_cell.angle_gamma   90.00
#
_symmetry.space_group_name_H-M   'P 1'
#
loop_
_entity.id
_entity.type
_entity.pdbx_description
1 polymer ?
#
loop_
_entity_poly.entity_id
_entity_poly.type
_entity_poly.pdbx_seq_one_letter_code
_entity_poly.pdbx_strand_id
1 'polypeptide(L)'
;MALHSSSYQHWEGRRQGVMARRAVIIGNGITECFQSRWLKYLAVSSWGVGFIEVVILFFLGQLLVTDSLISQWIQYMNPQAKAFIGIFITWLENTPEISVRVSYNILFYYFIFFTSFVPVIAITMVLPNLITRDLGSNAIIIYSSKAVSRLDYIIGKFGTVFGVLTIVWLGPTL
;
A
#
# COMPACT_ATOMS: atom_id res chain seq x y z
N MET A 1 39.82 -28.39 -20.23
CA MET A 1 39.27 -27.06 -19.90
C MET A 1 38.87 -26.42 -21.21
N ALA A 2 37.57 -26.34 -21.53
CA ALA A 2 37.07 -25.67 -22.71
C ALA A 2 37.02 -24.17 -22.40
N LEU A 3 37.89 -23.40 -23.01
CA LEU A 3 37.81 -21.94 -23.03
C LEU A 3 36.56 -21.57 -23.83
N HIS A 4 35.48 -21.21 -23.13
CA HIS A 4 34.37 -20.55 -23.77
C HIS A 4 34.92 -19.27 -24.40
N SER A 5 34.98 -19.25 -25.74
CA SER A 5 35.22 -18.04 -26.53
C SER A 5 34.10 -17.06 -26.21
N SER A 6 34.36 -16.08 -25.35
CA SER A 6 33.47 -14.94 -25.15
C SER A 6 33.54 -14.06 -26.40
N SER A 7 32.94 -14.56 -27.49
CA SER A 7 32.79 -13.73 -28.71
C SER A 7 31.83 -12.58 -28.31
N TYR A 8 32.37 -11.37 -28.32
CA TYR A 8 31.60 -10.15 -28.14
C TYR A 8 30.59 -10.06 -29.30
N GLN A 9 29.32 -10.41 -28.97
CA GLN A 9 28.25 -10.22 -29.92
C GLN A 9 27.83 -8.75 -29.90
N HIS A 10 27.89 -8.11 -31.05
CA HIS A 10 27.41 -6.75 -31.20
C HIS A 10 25.90 -6.72 -30.84
N TRP A 11 25.53 -5.84 -29.93
CA TRP A 11 24.15 -5.72 -29.48
C TRP A 11 23.31 -5.02 -30.58
N GLU A 12 22.38 -5.73 -31.18
CA GLU A 12 21.49 -5.24 -32.24
C GLU A 12 20.16 -4.70 -31.75
N GLY A 13 19.95 -4.65 -30.42
CA GLY A 13 18.72 -4.20 -29.80
C GLY A 13 18.48 -2.69 -29.93
N ARG A 14 17.21 -2.30 -29.95
CA ARG A 14 16.78 -0.89 -29.97
C ARG A 14 17.12 -0.22 -28.65
N ARG A 15 17.84 0.90 -28.67
CA ARG A 15 18.16 1.68 -27.47
C ARG A 15 16.85 2.26 -26.88
N GLN A 16 16.52 1.86 -25.68
CA GLN A 16 15.37 2.39 -24.97
C GLN A 16 15.63 3.81 -24.48
N GLY A 17 14.58 4.67 -24.50
CA GLY A 17 14.65 6.03 -24.01
C GLY A 17 14.93 6.12 -22.50
N VAL A 18 15.27 7.32 -22.03
CA VAL A 18 15.60 7.60 -20.61
C VAL A 18 14.48 7.17 -19.66
N MET A 19 13.21 7.41 -20.02
CA MET A 19 12.05 7.05 -19.22
C MET A 19 11.91 5.53 -19.04
N ALA A 20 12.15 4.75 -20.09
CA ALA A 20 12.09 3.29 -20.00
C ALA A 20 13.18 2.74 -19.07
N ARG A 21 14.39 3.31 -19.08
CA ARG A 21 15.47 2.94 -18.17
C ARG A 21 15.11 3.24 -16.71
N ARG A 22 14.53 4.41 -16.42
CA ARG A 22 14.05 4.78 -15.09
C ARG A 22 12.95 3.82 -14.62
N ALA A 23 11.99 3.49 -15.47
CA ALA A 23 10.92 2.55 -15.17
C ALA A 23 11.45 1.15 -14.81
N VAL A 24 12.47 0.67 -15.52
CA VAL A 24 13.13 -0.61 -15.20
C VAL A 24 13.82 -0.55 -13.83
N ILE A 25 14.51 0.54 -13.50
CA ILE A 25 15.17 0.71 -12.19
C ILE A 25 14.12 0.70 -11.07
N ILE A 26 13.02 1.44 -11.26
CA ILE A 26 11.91 1.51 -10.30
C ILE A 26 11.26 0.13 -10.12
N GLY A 27 10.90 -0.53 -11.21
CA GLY A 27 10.24 -1.84 -11.17
C GLY A 27 11.09 -2.91 -10.49
N ASN A 28 12.37 -2.99 -10.84
CA ASN A 28 13.30 -3.91 -10.19
C ASN A 28 13.47 -3.57 -8.69
N GLY A 29 13.60 -2.29 -8.35
CA GLY A 29 13.71 -1.85 -6.97
C GLY A 29 12.47 -2.22 -6.13
N ILE A 30 11.25 -2.04 -6.67
CA ILE A 30 10.00 -2.46 -6.01
C ILE A 30 10.00 -3.97 -5.81
N THR A 31 10.32 -4.74 -6.84
CA THR A 31 10.35 -6.22 -6.76
C THR A 31 11.35 -6.70 -5.70
N GLU A 32 12.53 -6.07 -5.62
CA GLU A 32 13.54 -6.38 -4.61
C GLU A 32 13.05 -6.05 -3.19
N CYS A 33 12.39 -4.89 -3.00
CA CYS A 33 11.83 -4.53 -1.70
C CYS A 33 10.78 -5.57 -1.24
N PHE A 34 9.93 -6.03 -2.14
CA PHE A 34 8.93 -7.06 -1.85
C PHE A 34 9.50 -8.48 -1.69
N GLN A 35 10.80 -8.71 -1.83
CA GLN A 35 11.42 -9.96 -1.38
C GLN A 35 11.44 -10.07 0.15
N SER A 36 11.42 -8.94 0.87
CA SER A 36 11.32 -8.92 2.32
C SER A 36 9.96 -9.46 2.81
N ARG A 37 10.00 -10.47 3.69
CA ARG A 37 8.79 -11.03 4.30
C ARG A 37 8.04 -10.00 5.13
N TRP A 38 8.77 -9.17 5.85
CA TRP A 38 8.20 -8.13 6.71
C TRP A 38 7.43 -7.07 5.92
N LEU A 39 7.97 -6.63 4.79
CA LEU A 39 7.28 -5.67 3.92
C LEU A 39 6.00 -6.29 3.33
N LYS A 40 6.01 -7.57 2.98
CA LYS A 40 4.80 -8.29 2.54
C LYS A 40 3.74 -8.32 3.64
N TYR A 41 4.12 -8.65 4.87
CA TYR A 41 3.19 -8.65 5.99
C TYR A 41 2.62 -7.25 6.26
N LEU A 42 3.45 -6.21 6.18
CA LEU A 42 3.01 -4.83 6.33
C LEU A 42 2.01 -4.44 5.23
N ALA A 43 2.28 -4.83 3.98
CA ALA A 43 1.36 -4.59 2.87
C ALA A 43 0.03 -5.32 3.08
N VAL A 44 0.06 -6.63 3.38
CA VAL A 44 -1.15 -7.43 3.62
C VAL A 44 -1.95 -6.88 4.80
N SER A 45 -1.29 -6.50 5.90
CA SER A 45 -1.99 -5.92 7.06
C SER A 45 -2.65 -4.58 6.73
N SER A 46 -1.98 -3.72 5.97
CA SER A 46 -2.54 -2.44 5.55
C SER A 46 -3.77 -2.60 4.64
N TRP A 47 -3.69 -3.49 3.65
CA TRP A 47 -4.84 -3.83 2.81
C TRP A 47 -5.96 -4.49 3.61
N GLY A 48 -5.62 -5.32 4.61
CA GLY A 48 -6.59 -5.91 5.53
C GLY A 48 -7.35 -4.86 6.33
N VAL A 49 -6.67 -3.86 6.88
CA VAL A 49 -7.29 -2.74 7.60
C VAL A 49 -8.20 -1.94 6.67
N GLY A 50 -7.75 -1.61 5.44
CA GLY A 50 -8.60 -0.93 4.45
C GLY A 50 -9.84 -1.74 4.09
N PHE A 51 -9.69 -3.05 3.89
CA PHE A 51 -10.84 -3.91 3.62
C PHE A 51 -11.84 -3.94 4.79
N ILE A 52 -11.36 -4.03 6.04
CA ILE A 52 -12.21 -3.98 7.24
C ILE A 52 -12.97 -2.65 7.29
N GLU A 53 -12.31 -1.54 6.99
CA GLU A 53 -12.96 -0.22 6.94
C GLU A 53 -14.10 -0.18 5.93
N VAL A 54 -13.86 -0.66 4.71
CA VAL A 54 -14.92 -0.74 3.67
C VAL A 54 -16.09 -1.58 4.13
N VAL A 55 -15.83 -2.72 4.79
CA VAL A 55 -16.88 -3.58 5.35
C VAL A 55 -17.68 -2.86 6.42
N ILE A 56 -17.02 -2.16 7.36
CA ILE A 56 -17.70 -1.38 8.41
C ILE A 56 -18.57 -0.28 7.80
N LEU A 57 -18.04 0.47 6.81
CA LEU A 57 -18.77 1.52 6.10
C LEU A 57 -20.00 0.95 5.37
N PHE A 58 -19.86 -0.22 4.74
CA PHE A 58 -20.97 -0.92 4.10
C PHE A 58 -22.04 -1.29 5.12
N PHE A 59 -21.66 -1.86 6.27
CA PHE A 59 -22.62 -2.20 7.33
C PHE A 59 -23.30 -0.96 7.90
N LEU A 60 -22.56 0.12 8.12
CA LEU A 60 -23.13 1.39 8.56
C LEU A 60 -24.17 1.92 7.56
N GLY A 61 -23.87 1.87 6.26
CA GLY A 61 -24.79 2.26 5.20
C GLY A 61 -26.06 1.39 5.20
N GLN A 62 -25.92 0.09 5.43
CA GLN A 62 -27.06 -0.82 5.50
C GLN A 62 -27.97 -0.59 6.74
N LEU A 63 -27.44 -0.09 7.87
CA LEU A 63 -28.24 0.26 9.04
C LEU A 63 -29.15 1.46 8.79
N LEU A 64 -28.81 2.31 7.82
CA LEU A 64 -29.59 3.50 7.44
C LEU A 64 -30.75 3.19 6.48
N VAL A 65 -30.77 2.00 5.90
CA VAL A 65 -31.80 1.57 4.94
C VAL A 65 -32.83 0.71 5.66
N THR A 66 -34.07 1.16 5.68
CA THR A 66 -35.24 0.36 6.09
C THR A 66 -35.35 -0.86 5.16
N ASP A 67 -35.58 -2.03 5.72
CA ASP A 67 -35.65 -3.32 5.01
C ASP A 67 -34.31 -3.83 4.45
N SER A 68 -33.19 -3.42 5.05
CA SER A 68 -31.87 -3.92 4.69
C SER A 68 -31.68 -5.39 5.11
N LEU A 69 -30.69 -6.07 4.50
CA LEU A 69 -30.28 -7.41 4.92
C LEU A 69 -29.89 -7.46 6.40
N ILE A 70 -29.35 -6.37 6.93
CA ILE A 70 -28.93 -6.28 8.32
C ILE A 70 -30.11 -6.14 9.26
N SER A 71 -31.16 -5.40 8.90
CA SER A 71 -32.38 -5.30 9.71
C SER A 71 -33.02 -6.69 9.92
N GLN A 72 -32.98 -7.54 8.90
CA GLN A 72 -33.44 -8.93 9.00
C GLN A 72 -32.52 -9.76 9.92
N TRP A 73 -31.20 -9.61 9.79
CA TRP A 73 -30.24 -10.33 10.64
C TRP A 73 -30.33 -9.93 12.11
N ILE A 74 -30.58 -8.66 12.41
CA ILE A 74 -30.77 -8.16 13.76
C ILE A 74 -31.95 -8.88 14.45
N GLN A 75 -32.97 -9.29 13.72
CA GLN A 75 -34.12 -10.02 14.30
C GLN A 75 -33.73 -11.38 14.87
N TYR A 76 -32.68 -12.01 14.37
CA TYR A 76 -32.17 -13.30 14.85
C TYR A 76 -31.09 -13.18 15.93
N MET A 77 -30.67 -11.97 16.28
CA MET A 77 -29.63 -11.74 17.28
C MET A 77 -30.17 -11.95 18.71
N ASN A 78 -29.24 -12.21 19.64
CA ASN A 78 -29.48 -12.26 21.07
C ASN A 78 -30.09 -10.94 21.58
N PRO A 79 -31.01 -10.97 22.56
CA PRO A 79 -31.70 -9.78 23.06
C PRO A 79 -30.79 -8.65 23.56
N GLN A 80 -29.65 -8.99 24.17
CA GLN A 80 -28.68 -7.99 24.64
C GLN A 80 -28.00 -7.23 23.47
N ALA A 81 -27.61 -7.95 22.41
CA ALA A 81 -27.06 -7.36 21.22
C ALA A 81 -28.09 -6.48 20.48
N LYS A 82 -29.36 -6.93 20.42
CA LYS A 82 -30.46 -6.13 19.87
C LYS A 82 -30.65 -4.81 20.62
N ALA A 83 -30.60 -4.84 21.96
CA ALA A 83 -30.76 -3.63 22.75
C ALA A 83 -29.64 -2.61 22.47
N PHE A 84 -28.40 -3.09 22.39
CA PHE A 84 -27.25 -2.22 22.07
C PHE A 84 -27.34 -1.61 20.66
N ILE A 85 -27.63 -2.44 19.66
CA ILE A 85 -27.80 -1.97 18.28
C ILE A 85 -29.03 -1.06 18.17
N GLY A 86 -30.11 -1.36 18.89
CA GLY A 86 -31.32 -0.54 18.94
C GLY A 86 -31.06 0.88 19.44
N ILE A 87 -30.23 1.06 20.47
CA ILE A 87 -29.81 2.39 20.94
C ILE A 87 -29.09 3.16 19.83
N PHE A 88 -28.18 2.49 19.11
CA PHE A 88 -27.45 3.10 18.02
C PHE A 88 -28.37 3.47 16.84
N ILE A 89 -29.29 2.58 16.46
CA ILE A 89 -30.29 2.85 15.41
C ILE A 89 -31.17 4.02 15.80
N THR A 90 -31.69 4.04 17.03
CA THR A 90 -32.54 5.16 17.52
C THR A 90 -31.78 6.49 17.49
N TRP A 91 -30.49 6.48 17.81
CA TRP A 91 -29.67 7.68 17.68
C TRP A 91 -29.49 8.11 16.21
N LEU A 92 -29.31 7.16 15.29
CA LEU A 92 -29.23 7.44 13.85
C LEU A 92 -30.54 8.03 13.30
N GLU A 93 -31.70 7.50 13.72
CA GLU A 93 -33.02 7.93 13.27
C GLU A 93 -33.42 9.30 13.83
N ASN A 94 -33.09 9.60 15.07
CA ASN A 94 -33.45 10.88 15.71
C ASN A 94 -32.68 12.09 15.15
N THR A 95 -31.43 11.89 14.72
CA THR A 95 -30.57 12.97 14.22
C THR A 95 -29.76 12.51 13.00
N PRO A 96 -30.38 12.15 11.87
CA PRO A 96 -29.72 11.44 10.79
C PRO A 96 -28.52 12.20 10.20
N GLU A 97 -28.61 13.51 10.02
CA GLU A 97 -27.50 14.30 9.47
C GLU A 97 -26.28 14.35 10.38
N ILE A 98 -26.51 14.51 11.69
CA ILE A 98 -25.42 14.63 12.68
C ILE A 98 -24.83 13.27 12.95
N SER A 99 -25.65 12.25 13.21
CA SER A 99 -25.22 10.92 13.57
C SER A 99 -24.43 10.22 12.46
N VAL A 100 -24.88 10.36 11.21
CA VAL A 100 -24.15 9.84 10.04
C VAL A 100 -22.81 10.54 9.92
N ARG A 101 -22.78 11.88 9.94
CA ARG A 101 -21.56 12.67 9.85
C ARG A 101 -20.56 12.31 10.96
N VAL A 102 -21.03 12.19 12.19
CA VAL A 102 -20.19 11.84 13.34
C VAL A 102 -19.63 10.43 13.21
N SER A 103 -20.46 9.46 12.83
CA SER A 103 -20.02 8.07 12.63
C SER A 103 -18.95 7.95 11.57
N TYR A 104 -19.15 8.56 10.39
CA TYR A 104 -18.14 8.57 9.32
C TYR A 104 -16.86 9.28 9.76
N ASN A 105 -16.96 10.45 10.40
CA ASN A 105 -15.78 11.17 10.88
C ASN A 105 -14.97 10.36 11.89
N ILE A 106 -15.61 9.66 12.80
CA ILE A 106 -14.96 8.80 13.79
C ILE A 106 -14.24 7.64 13.09
N LEU A 107 -14.93 6.95 12.18
CA LEU A 107 -14.36 5.83 11.44
C LEU A 107 -13.13 6.27 10.63
N PHE A 108 -13.25 7.32 9.82
CA PHE A 108 -12.14 7.84 9.05
C PHE A 108 -11.00 8.37 9.92
N TYR A 109 -11.29 9.00 11.06
CA TYR A 109 -10.26 9.46 11.98
C TYR A 109 -9.42 8.29 12.51
N TYR A 110 -10.06 7.23 13.00
CA TYR A 110 -9.34 6.06 13.48
C TYR A 110 -8.61 5.33 12.37
N PHE A 111 -9.23 5.20 11.20
CA PHE A 111 -8.59 4.60 10.04
C PHE A 111 -7.30 5.34 9.66
N ILE A 112 -7.35 6.67 9.50
CA ILE A 112 -6.19 7.49 9.18
C ILE A 112 -5.15 7.41 10.31
N PHE A 113 -5.59 7.44 11.57
CA PHE A 113 -4.68 7.34 12.72
C PHE A 113 -3.90 6.02 12.70
N PHE A 114 -4.56 4.89 12.54
CA PHE A 114 -3.89 3.59 12.51
C PHE A 114 -3.02 3.39 11.25
N THR A 115 -3.48 3.86 10.11
CA THR A 115 -2.73 3.71 8.86
C THR A 115 -1.58 4.71 8.72
N SER A 116 -1.53 5.80 9.47
CA SER A 116 -0.45 6.80 9.43
C SER A 116 0.93 6.26 9.83
N PHE A 117 0.98 5.22 10.64
CA PHE A 117 2.24 4.56 11.03
C PHE A 117 2.83 3.69 9.92
N VAL A 118 2.00 3.20 9.00
CA VAL A 118 2.41 2.30 7.92
C VAL A 118 3.51 2.89 7.02
N PRO A 119 3.37 4.13 6.49
CA PRO A 119 4.41 4.71 5.64
C PRO A 119 5.73 4.93 6.39
N VAL A 120 5.70 5.28 7.67
CA VAL A 120 6.91 5.45 8.48
C VAL A 120 7.65 4.12 8.60
N ILE A 121 6.94 3.06 8.95
CA ILE A 121 7.51 1.71 9.05
C ILE A 121 8.02 1.25 7.68
N ALA A 122 7.27 1.45 6.60
CA ALA A 122 7.67 1.08 5.25
C ALA A 122 8.97 1.79 4.83
N ILE A 123 9.10 3.10 5.06
CA ILE A 123 10.30 3.87 4.74
C ILE A 123 11.51 3.37 5.53
N THR A 124 11.35 3.15 6.84
CA THR A 124 12.45 2.66 7.69
C THR A 124 12.94 1.27 7.29
N MET A 125 12.09 0.45 6.70
CA MET A 125 12.48 -0.87 6.19
C MET A 125 13.10 -0.81 4.79
N VAL A 126 12.56 0.04 3.92
CA VAL A 126 12.94 0.10 2.50
C VAL A 126 14.23 0.89 2.30
N LEU A 127 14.36 2.06 2.93
CA LEU A 127 15.44 3.00 2.66
C LEU A 127 16.84 2.43 2.99
N PRO A 128 17.07 1.81 4.16
CA PRO A 128 18.36 1.21 4.46
C PRO A 128 18.73 0.08 3.48
N ASN A 129 17.77 -0.79 3.16
CA ASN A 129 18.00 -1.91 2.24
C ASN A 129 18.39 -1.45 0.83
N LEU A 130 17.75 -0.38 0.34
CA LEU A 130 18.06 0.19 -0.99
C LEU A 130 19.46 0.80 -1.05
N ILE A 131 19.95 1.39 0.05
CA ILE A 131 21.24 2.08 0.08
C ILE A 131 22.36 1.10 0.40
N THR A 132 22.22 0.28 1.45
CA THR A 132 23.27 -0.63 1.92
C THR A 132 23.58 -1.73 0.91
N ARG A 133 22.58 -2.22 0.20
CA ARG A 133 22.75 -3.25 -0.83
C ARG A 133 23.55 -2.73 -2.02
N ASP A 134 23.28 -1.52 -2.47
CA ASP A 134 24.01 -0.90 -3.59
C ASP A 134 25.46 -0.57 -3.20
N LEU A 135 25.69 -0.15 -1.96
CA LEU A 135 27.05 0.05 -1.43
C LEU A 135 27.81 -1.27 -1.36
N GLY A 136 27.18 -2.32 -0.83
CA GLY A 136 27.79 -3.65 -0.66
C GLY A 136 28.11 -4.37 -1.98
N SER A 137 27.32 -4.10 -3.03
CA SER A 137 27.52 -4.70 -4.36
C SER A 137 28.44 -3.91 -5.28
N ASN A 138 29.02 -2.79 -4.82
CA ASN A 138 29.78 -1.85 -5.67
C ASN A 138 28.97 -1.35 -6.91
N ALA A 139 27.66 -1.47 -6.86
CA ALA A 139 26.78 -1.09 -7.96
C ALA A 139 26.93 0.39 -8.32
N ILE A 140 27.25 1.25 -7.34
CA ILE A 140 27.51 2.68 -7.55
C ILE A 140 28.69 2.89 -8.51
N ILE A 141 29.75 2.08 -8.45
CA ILE A 141 30.89 2.16 -9.35
C ILE A 141 30.49 1.75 -10.75
N ILE A 142 29.66 0.72 -10.88
CA ILE A 142 29.16 0.24 -12.17
C ILE A 142 28.22 1.28 -12.81
N TYR A 143 27.37 1.92 -12.04
CA TYR A 143 26.47 2.98 -12.54
C TYR A 143 27.24 4.25 -12.93
N SER A 144 28.32 4.59 -12.26
CA SER A 144 29.15 5.75 -12.62
C SER A 144 29.99 5.54 -13.90
N SER A 145 30.26 4.29 -14.27
CA SER A 145 31.02 3.91 -15.47
C SER A 145 30.16 3.66 -16.72
N LYS A 146 28.81 3.57 -16.56
CA LYS A 146 27.87 3.28 -17.64
C LYS A 146 26.97 4.48 -17.97
N ALA A 147 26.21 4.37 -19.05
CA ALA A 147 25.34 5.40 -19.63
C ALA A 147 24.13 5.85 -18.75
N VAL A 148 24.12 5.51 -17.47
CA VAL A 148 23.10 5.95 -16.51
C VAL A 148 23.63 7.17 -15.77
N SER A 149 22.97 8.31 -15.89
CA SER A 149 23.37 9.51 -15.17
C SER A 149 23.10 9.35 -13.67
N ARG A 150 23.88 10.07 -12.84
CA ARG A 150 23.65 10.08 -11.37
C ARG A 150 22.22 10.49 -11.01
N LEU A 151 21.64 11.42 -11.79
CA LEU A 151 20.27 11.85 -11.62
C LEU A 151 19.25 10.75 -11.92
N ASP A 152 19.48 9.96 -12.99
CA ASP A 152 18.58 8.84 -13.34
C ASP A 152 18.57 7.77 -12.25
N TYR A 153 19.72 7.51 -11.63
CA TYR A 153 19.82 6.61 -10.50
C TYR A 153 19.05 7.12 -9.28
N ILE A 154 19.24 8.38 -8.89
CA ILE A 154 18.56 8.99 -7.75
C ILE A 154 17.05 9.00 -7.98
N ILE A 155 16.60 9.44 -9.17
CA ILE A 155 15.17 9.44 -9.53
C ILE A 155 14.60 8.01 -9.50
N GLY A 156 15.36 7.02 -9.96
CA GLY A 156 14.97 5.61 -9.90
C GLY A 156 14.76 5.13 -8.47
N LYS A 157 15.67 5.48 -7.55
CA LYS A 157 15.54 5.09 -6.12
C LYS A 157 14.39 5.79 -5.41
N PHE A 158 14.20 7.10 -5.64
CA PHE A 158 13.02 7.81 -5.14
C PHE A 158 11.73 7.23 -5.70
N GLY A 159 11.70 6.92 -7.01
CA GLY A 159 10.56 6.27 -7.63
C GLY A 159 10.26 4.90 -7.04
N THR A 160 11.27 4.13 -6.64
CA THR A 160 11.09 2.85 -5.93
C THR A 160 10.42 3.06 -4.57
N VAL A 161 10.93 4.00 -3.76
CA VAL A 161 10.34 4.30 -2.43
C VAL A 161 8.90 4.76 -2.60
N PHE A 162 8.65 5.69 -3.52
CA PHE A 162 7.31 6.19 -3.80
C PHE A 162 6.37 5.09 -4.30
N GLY A 163 6.84 4.20 -5.18
CA GLY A 163 6.08 3.06 -5.67
C GLY A 163 5.69 2.08 -4.56
N VAL A 164 6.63 1.78 -3.65
CA VAL A 164 6.33 0.94 -2.48
C VAL A 164 5.30 1.60 -1.56
N LEU A 165 5.45 2.91 -1.29
CA LEU A 165 4.48 3.66 -0.47
C LEU A 165 3.09 3.70 -1.12
N THR A 166 3.03 3.84 -2.44
CA THR A 166 1.76 3.80 -3.17
C THR A 166 1.08 2.45 -2.99
N ILE A 167 1.80 1.34 -3.08
CA ILE A 167 1.23 0.00 -2.93
C ILE A 167 0.83 -0.29 -1.48
N VAL A 168 1.68 0.09 -0.52
CA VAL A 168 1.51 -0.33 0.88
C VAL A 168 0.59 0.60 1.65
N TRP A 169 0.54 1.87 1.33
CA TRP A 169 -0.22 2.86 2.08
C TRP A 169 -1.30 3.56 1.25
N LEU A 170 -0.95 4.17 0.10
CA LEU A 170 -1.94 4.88 -0.72
C LEU A 170 -3.00 3.93 -1.31
N GLY A 171 -2.62 2.74 -1.76
CA GLY A 171 -3.56 1.77 -2.33
C GLY A 171 -4.72 1.43 -1.39
N PRO A 172 -4.49 1.03 -0.14
CA PRO A 172 -5.57 0.71 0.79
C PRO A 172 -6.31 1.95 1.34
N THR A 173 -5.80 3.18 1.14
CA THR A 173 -6.47 4.42 1.60
C THR A 173 -7.32 5.09 0.51
N LEU A 174 -7.20 4.67 -0.74
CA LEU A 174 -8.00 5.13 -1.88
C LEU A 174 -9.24 4.29 -2.08
#